data_19890ac6248ad7b8eace381339de6a5d
#
_entry.id   19890ac6248ad7b8eace381339de6a5d
#
_cell.length_a   1.000
_cell.length_b   1.000
_cell.length_c   1.000
_cell.angle_alpha   90.00
_cell.angle_beta   90.00
_cell.angle_gamma   90.00
#
_symmetry.space_group_name_H-M   'P 1'
#
loop_
_entity.id
_entity.type
_entity.pdbx_description
1 polymer ?
#
loop_
_entity_poly.entity_id
_entity_poly.type
_entity_poly.pdbx_seq_one_letter_code
_entity_poly.pdbx_strand_id
1 'polypeptide(L)'
;MNYLNRVGIRMKMRPMERAAFYASWREKKLRGLFLVAAGNSGNAASRVEAFMHSKGSYAYGGYPDIDDLFQQQARERDVRRREALLHRIQQLSIDRVMFAPIMDFRALMGVGPKVTEHTITWIHNSPFPSYEDVKIR
;
A
#
# COMPACT_ATOMS: atom_id res chain seq x y z
N MET A 1 -2.41 8.69 19.65
CA MET A 1 -3.55 8.38 20.55
C MET A 1 -4.30 9.62 21.01
N ASN A 2 -3.63 10.71 21.38
CA ASN A 2 -4.28 11.91 21.91
C ASN A 2 -5.35 12.52 20.98
N TYR A 3 -5.14 12.50 19.67
CA TYR A 3 -6.12 13.07 18.73
C TYR A 3 -7.44 12.30 18.69
N LEU A 4 -7.42 10.98 18.76
CA LEU A 4 -8.64 10.15 18.75
C LEU A 4 -9.39 10.27 20.09
N ASN A 5 -8.68 10.35 21.20
CA ASN A 5 -9.29 10.60 22.51
C ASN A 5 -10.04 11.95 22.54
N ARG A 6 -9.52 13.00 21.86
CA ARG A 6 -10.16 14.33 21.78
C ARG A 6 -11.50 14.32 21.04
N VAL A 7 -11.73 13.35 20.19
CA VAL A 7 -13.01 13.14 19.48
C VAL A 7 -13.82 11.98 20.06
N GLY A 8 -13.52 11.57 21.30
CA GLY A 8 -14.30 10.58 22.04
C GLY A 8 -13.96 9.12 21.73
N ILE A 9 -12.98 8.85 20.86
CA ILE A 9 -12.57 7.49 20.53
C ILE A 9 -11.49 6.99 21.47
N ARG A 10 -11.87 6.12 22.40
CA ARG A 10 -10.92 5.51 23.34
C ARG A 10 -10.24 4.31 22.70
N MET A 11 -8.92 4.37 22.56
CA MET A 11 -8.11 3.31 21.99
C MET A 11 -7.11 2.74 22.97
N LYS A 12 -6.91 1.42 22.89
CA LYS A 12 -5.80 0.71 23.54
C LYS A 12 -4.83 0.25 22.47
N MET A 13 -3.61 0.76 22.50
CA MET A 13 -2.55 0.32 21.57
C MET A 13 -2.04 -1.06 21.96
N ARG A 14 -1.91 -1.93 20.98
CA ARG A 14 -1.32 -3.27 21.12
C ARG A 14 -0.17 -3.41 20.11
N PRO A 15 1.06 -3.05 20.50
CA PRO A 15 2.22 -3.27 19.64
C PRO A 15 2.45 -4.76 19.45
N MET A 16 2.83 -5.15 18.25
CA MET A 16 3.17 -6.52 17.90
C MET A 16 4.53 -6.54 17.20
N GLU A 17 5.25 -7.64 17.37
CA GLU A 17 6.43 -7.91 16.56
C GLU A 17 6.02 -8.04 15.08
N ARG A 18 6.89 -7.59 14.16
CA ARG A 18 6.58 -7.45 12.75
C ARG A 18 6.17 -8.77 12.08
N ALA A 19 6.92 -9.85 12.31
CA ALA A 19 6.61 -11.14 11.68
C ALA A 19 5.29 -11.71 12.20
N ALA A 20 5.05 -11.64 13.51
CA ALA A 20 3.80 -12.05 14.15
C ALA A 20 2.60 -11.24 13.67
N PHE A 21 2.79 -9.93 13.44
CA PHE A 21 1.76 -9.05 12.86
C PHE A 21 1.36 -9.50 11.46
N TYR A 22 2.33 -9.69 10.55
CA TYR A 22 2.05 -10.10 9.18
C TYR A 22 1.48 -11.52 9.08
N ALA A 23 1.92 -12.46 9.95
CA ALA A 23 1.33 -13.79 10.04
C ALA A 23 -0.16 -13.70 10.44
N SER A 24 -0.45 -12.98 11.53
CA SER A 24 -1.81 -12.77 12.02
C SER A 24 -2.70 -12.06 10.99
N TRP A 25 -2.14 -11.13 10.22
CA TRP A 25 -2.87 -10.42 9.18
C TRP A 25 -3.26 -11.36 8.04
N ARG A 26 -2.32 -12.15 7.51
CA ARG A 26 -2.60 -13.14 6.46
C ARG A 26 -3.61 -14.19 6.91
N GLU A 27 -3.54 -14.60 8.17
CA GLU A 27 -4.48 -15.55 8.77
C GLU A 27 -5.82 -14.92 9.17
N LYS A 28 -6.03 -13.62 8.88
CA LYS A 28 -7.27 -12.87 9.21
C LYS A 28 -7.62 -12.88 10.71
N LYS A 29 -6.59 -12.92 11.55
CA LYS A 29 -6.73 -12.98 13.02
C LYS A 29 -6.71 -11.61 13.70
N LEU A 30 -6.31 -10.54 13.01
CA LEU A 30 -6.34 -9.19 13.56
C LEU A 30 -7.78 -8.72 13.72
N ARG A 31 -8.04 -7.93 14.76
CA ARG A 31 -9.34 -7.35 15.08
C ARG A 31 -9.19 -5.86 15.38
N GLY A 32 -10.23 -5.08 15.06
CA GLY A 32 -10.23 -3.63 15.25
C GLY A 32 -9.45 -2.89 14.16
N LEU A 33 -8.82 -1.80 14.54
CA LEU A 33 -7.99 -0.99 13.64
C LEU A 33 -6.53 -1.43 13.73
N PHE A 34 -5.86 -1.53 12.61
CA PHE A 34 -4.43 -1.76 12.57
C PHE A 34 -3.77 -0.84 11.53
N LEU A 35 -2.59 -0.35 11.88
CA LEU A 35 -1.82 0.56 11.05
C LEU A 35 -0.79 -0.22 10.24
N VAL A 36 -0.77 0.03 8.94
CA VAL A 36 0.20 -0.57 8.03
C VAL A 36 0.72 0.44 7.03
N ALA A 37 1.92 0.19 6.53
CA ALA A 37 2.43 0.88 5.35
C ALA A 37 2.24 -0.02 4.13
N ALA A 38 1.63 0.51 3.07
CA ALA A 38 1.53 -0.14 1.78
C ALA A 38 2.52 0.53 0.81
N GLY A 39 3.60 -0.17 0.48
CA GLY A 39 4.55 0.31 -0.52
C GLY A 39 4.05 0.06 -1.95
N ASN A 40 4.53 0.82 -2.91
CA ASN A 40 4.31 0.58 -4.32
C ASN A 40 5.41 -0.35 -4.86
N SER A 41 5.03 -1.40 -5.59
CA SER A 41 5.94 -2.33 -6.26
C SER A 41 6.03 -2.08 -7.78
N GLY A 42 5.71 -0.87 -8.22
CA GLY A 42 5.71 -0.50 -9.65
C GLY A 42 4.47 -0.95 -10.44
N ASN A 43 3.65 -1.83 -9.90
CA ASN A 43 2.40 -2.27 -10.53
C ASN A 43 1.22 -2.03 -9.57
N ALA A 44 0.36 -1.08 -9.90
CA ALA A 44 -0.82 -0.74 -9.10
C ALA A 44 -1.77 -1.95 -8.92
N ALA A 45 -1.94 -2.78 -9.95
CA ALA A 45 -2.82 -3.94 -9.89
C ALA A 45 -2.42 -4.94 -8.81
N SER A 46 -1.13 -5.14 -8.53
CA SER A 46 -0.68 -6.05 -7.47
C SER A 46 -1.11 -5.60 -6.07
N ARG A 47 -1.22 -4.29 -5.86
CA ARG A 47 -1.71 -3.74 -4.58
C ARG A 47 -3.22 -3.83 -4.47
N VAL A 48 -3.93 -3.54 -5.56
CA VAL A 48 -5.39 -3.74 -5.63
C VAL A 48 -5.72 -5.20 -5.34
N GLU A 49 -5.02 -6.16 -5.95
CA GLU A 49 -5.19 -7.58 -5.69
C GLU A 49 -4.99 -7.91 -4.20
N ALA A 50 -3.86 -7.52 -3.65
CA ALA A 50 -3.47 -7.92 -2.30
C ALA A 50 -4.40 -7.36 -1.20
N PHE A 51 -4.92 -6.13 -1.39
CA PHE A 51 -5.61 -5.39 -0.34
C PHE A 51 -7.11 -5.22 -0.57
N MET A 52 -7.59 -5.22 -1.82
CA MET A 52 -8.97 -4.87 -2.18
C MET A 52 -9.76 -6.04 -2.79
N HIS A 53 -9.09 -6.95 -3.53
CA HIS A 53 -9.74 -8.13 -4.07
C HIS A 53 -10.13 -9.10 -2.94
N SER A 54 -11.31 -9.72 -3.01
CA SER A 54 -11.87 -10.57 -1.94
C SER A 54 -10.95 -11.73 -1.54
N LYS A 55 -10.17 -12.26 -2.49
CA LYS A 55 -9.17 -13.33 -2.27
C LYS A 55 -7.77 -12.81 -1.95
N GLY A 56 -7.60 -11.50 -1.79
CA GLY A 56 -6.32 -10.87 -1.52
C GLY A 56 -5.73 -11.29 -0.17
N SER A 57 -4.40 -11.45 -0.14
CA SER A 57 -3.69 -11.92 1.06
C SER A 57 -3.95 -11.04 2.28
N TYR A 58 -4.18 -9.75 2.07
CA TYR A 58 -4.35 -8.75 3.12
C TYR A 58 -5.76 -8.17 3.20
N ALA A 59 -6.67 -8.56 2.30
CA ALA A 59 -8.05 -8.09 2.32
C ALA A 59 -8.84 -8.72 3.48
N TYR A 60 -9.65 -7.92 4.18
CA TYR A 60 -10.55 -8.35 5.25
C TYR A 60 -12.02 -8.26 4.81
N GLY A 61 -12.34 -8.95 3.77
CA GLY A 61 -13.60 -8.90 3.08
C GLY A 61 -13.41 -8.42 1.65
N GLY A 62 -14.47 -8.40 0.87
CA GLY A 62 -14.43 -7.99 -0.52
C GLY A 62 -15.81 -7.58 -1.01
N TYR A 63 -15.80 -6.95 -2.17
CA TYR A 63 -16.99 -6.51 -2.85
C TYR A 63 -17.00 -7.10 -4.26
N PRO A 64 -18.07 -7.80 -4.67
CA PRO A 64 -18.12 -8.46 -5.99
C PRO A 64 -17.85 -7.53 -7.17
N ASP A 65 -18.31 -6.29 -7.10
CA ASP A 65 -18.07 -5.29 -8.15
C ASP A 65 -16.60 -4.84 -8.23
N ILE A 66 -15.87 -4.80 -7.11
CA ILE A 66 -14.42 -4.56 -7.10
C ILE A 66 -13.70 -5.76 -7.70
N ASP A 67 -14.10 -6.98 -7.36
CA ASP A 67 -13.53 -8.20 -7.92
C ASP A 67 -13.74 -8.26 -9.44
N ASP A 68 -14.94 -7.90 -9.93
CA ASP A 68 -15.26 -7.85 -11.36
C ASP A 68 -14.41 -6.80 -12.09
N LEU A 69 -14.29 -5.59 -11.54
CA LEU A 69 -13.44 -4.54 -12.10
C LEU A 69 -11.96 -4.97 -12.13
N PHE A 70 -11.51 -5.67 -11.10
CA PHE A 70 -10.16 -6.20 -11.06
C PHE A 70 -9.93 -7.22 -12.19
N GLN A 71 -10.88 -8.13 -12.44
CA GLN A 71 -10.80 -9.09 -13.54
C GLN A 71 -10.84 -8.38 -14.91
N GLN A 72 -11.65 -7.34 -15.07
CA GLN A 72 -11.71 -6.56 -16.30
C GLN A 72 -10.36 -5.87 -16.58
N GLN A 73 -9.76 -5.20 -15.59
CA GLN A 73 -8.47 -4.54 -15.76
C GLN A 73 -7.34 -5.52 -16.09
N ALA A 74 -7.41 -6.75 -15.56
CA ALA A 74 -6.40 -7.76 -15.83
C ALA A 74 -6.39 -8.25 -17.30
N ARG A 75 -7.53 -8.12 -17.99
CA ARG A 75 -7.71 -8.50 -19.40
C ARG A 75 -7.59 -7.31 -20.36
N GLU A 76 -7.65 -6.08 -19.84
CA GLU A 76 -7.63 -4.88 -20.66
C GLU A 76 -6.21 -4.57 -21.17
N ARG A 77 -6.08 -4.40 -22.48
CA ARG A 77 -4.81 -4.11 -23.16
C ARG A 77 -4.60 -2.62 -23.41
N ASP A 78 -5.69 -1.87 -23.52
CA ASP A 78 -5.60 -0.42 -23.65
C ASP A 78 -5.24 0.21 -22.30
N VAL A 79 -4.14 0.95 -22.27
CA VAL A 79 -3.59 1.54 -21.05
C VAL A 79 -4.58 2.50 -20.40
N ARG A 80 -5.25 3.35 -21.19
CA ARG A 80 -6.18 4.35 -20.66
C ARG A 80 -7.44 3.70 -20.07
N ARG A 81 -7.96 2.68 -20.74
CA ARG A 81 -9.12 1.91 -20.23
C ARG A 81 -8.75 1.16 -18.96
N ARG A 82 -7.57 0.56 -18.92
CA ARG A 82 -7.07 -0.12 -17.72
C ARG A 82 -6.90 0.85 -16.56
N GLU A 83 -6.34 2.03 -16.80
CA GLU A 83 -6.25 3.11 -15.81
C GLU A 83 -7.63 3.51 -15.26
N ALA A 84 -8.60 3.69 -16.14
CA ALA A 84 -9.96 4.06 -15.73
C ALA A 84 -10.59 2.99 -14.82
N LEU A 85 -10.38 1.70 -15.11
CA LEU A 85 -10.85 0.60 -14.26
C LEU A 85 -10.17 0.63 -12.87
N LEU A 86 -8.85 0.85 -12.82
CA LEU A 86 -8.12 0.97 -11.56
C LEU A 86 -8.57 2.20 -10.75
N HIS A 87 -8.78 3.34 -11.40
CA HIS A 87 -9.33 4.53 -10.74
C HIS A 87 -10.75 4.28 -10.20
N ARG A 88 -11.57 3.53 -10.93
CA ARG A 88 -12.90 3.17 -10.43
C ARG A 88 -12.83 2.30 -9.18
N ILE A 89 -11.91 1.34 -9.12
CA ILE A 89 -11.67 0.53 -7.90
C ILE A 89 -11.24 1.42 -6.74
N GLN A 90 -10.31 2.36 -6.97
CA GLN A 90 -9.87 3.31 -5.94
C GLN A 90 -11.04 4.15 -5.43
N GLN A 91 -11.88 4.67 -6.32
CA GLN A 91 -13.06 5.46 -5.94
C GLN A 91 -14.01 4.65 -5.06
N LEU A 92 -14.34 3.41 -5.45
CA LEU A 92 -15.18 2.53 -4.64
C LEU A 92 -14.56 2.21 -3.28
N SER A 93 -13.25 2.05 -3.22
CA SER A 93 -12.51 1.82 -1.96
C SER A 93 -12.64 3.02 -1.00
N ILE A 94 -12.59 4.24 -1.53
CA ILE A 94 -12.78 5.47 -0.76
C ILE A 94 -14.25 5.62 -0.32
N ASP A 95 -15.19 5.47 -1.24
CA ASP A 95 -16.63 5.62 -0.97
C ASP A 95 -17.12 4.65 0.12
N ARG A 96 -16.52 3.47 0.17
CA ARG A 96 -16.84 2.43 1.16
C ARG A 96 -15.97 2.45 2.41
N VAL A 97 -15.07 3.41 2.50
CA VAL A 97 -14.16 3.57 3.64
C VAL A 97 -13.41 2.27 3.97
N MET A 98 -12.95 1.56 2.94
CA MET A 98 -12.19 0.31 3.14
C MET A 98 -10.87 0.56 3.88
N PHE A 99 -10.29 1.73 3.69
CA PHE A 99 -9.05 2.19 4.32
C PHE A 99 -9.20 3.63 4.77
N ALA A 100 -8.46 4.00 5.82
CA ALA A 100 -8.29 5.38 6.26
C ALA A 100 -6.85 5.82 5.99
N PRO A 101 -6.55 6.45 4.83
CA PRO A 101 -5.22 6.99 4.56
C PRO A 101 -4.84 8.04 5.59
N ILE A 102 -3.66 7.93 6.19
CA ILE A 102 -3.22 8.86 7.23
C ILE A 102 -2.13 9.79 6.68
N MET A 103 -1.15 9.22 6.00
CA MET A 103 -0.03 9.97 5.43
C MET A 103 0.70 9.17 4.34
N ASP A 104 1.37 9.87 3.45
CA ASP A 104 2.38 9.28 2.57
C ASP A 104 3.69 9.13 3.32
N PHE A 105 4.19 7.90 3.36
CA PHE A 105 5.48 7.62 3.96
C PHE A 105 6.60 7.89 2.94
N ARG A 106 7.47 8.84 3.26
CA ARG A 106 8.65 9.14 2.46
C ARG A 106 9.89 8.53 3.10
N ALA A 107 10.60 7.70 2.35
CA ALA A 107 11.91 7.22 2.77
C ALA A 107 12.92 8.37 2.66
N LEU A 108 13.62 8.66 3.76
CA LEU A 108 14.74 9.58 3.77
C LEU A 108 16.04 8.77 3.64
N MET A 109 16.88 9.16 2.73
CA MET A 109 18.17 8.51 2.50
C MET A 109 19.29 9.55 2.55
N GLY A 110 20.37 9.21 3.27
CA GLY A 110 21.60 9.99 3.27
C GLY A 110 22.50 9.58 2.11
N VAL A 111 23.00 10.55 1.37
CA VAL A 111 23.98 10.33 0.32
C VAL A 111 25.33 10.91 0.77
N GLY A 112 26.36 10.07 0.81
CA GLY A 112 27.69 10.48 1.24
C GLY A 112 28.40 11.41 0.21
N PRO A 113 29.33 12.23 0.65
CA PRO A 113 29.98 13.26 -0.22
C PRO A 113 30.81 12.68 -1.37
N LYS A 114 31.12 11.40 -1.34
CA LYS A 114 31.82 10.71 -2.43
C LYS A 114 30.93 10.25 -3.57
N VAL A 115 29.59 10.25 -3.37
CA VAL A 115 28.62 9.86 -4.40
C VAL A 115 28.29 11.07 -5.25
N THR A 116 28.57 11.00 -6.54
CA THR A 116 28.34 12.10 -7.50
C THR A 116 26.98 11.97 -8.17
N GLU A 117 26.57 10.76 -8.48
CA GLU A 117 25.24 10.47 -9.03
C GLU A 117 24.61 9.33 -8.23
N HIS A 118 23.34 9.50 -7.87
CA HIS A 118 22.57 8.50 -7.13
C HIS A 118 21.30 8.11 -7.89
N THR A 119 20.85 6.88 -7.69
CA THR A 119 19.68 6.29 -8.37
C THR A 119 18.43 6.26 -7.50
N ILE A 120 18.46 6.95 -6.35
CA ILE A 120 17.41 6.90 -5.30
C ILE A 120 16.02 7.31 -5.81
N THR A 121 15.96 8.16 -6.84
CA THR A 121 14.71 8.71 -7.39
C THR A 121 14.13 7.89 -8.55
N TRP A 122 14.84 6.90 -9.04
CA TRP A 122 14.43 6.18 -10.26
C TRP A 122 13.25 5.25 -10.04
N ILE A 123 13.11 4.71 -8.82
CA ILE A 123 11.95 3.89 -8.46
C ILE A 123 11.18 4.63 -7.38
N HIS A 124 10.05 5.21 -7.78
CA HIS A 124 9.20 5.96 -6.87
C HIS A 124 8.72 5.07 -5.71
N ASN A 125 8.91 5.54 -4.47
CA ASN A 125 8.56 4.81 -3.25
C ASN A 125 9.32 3.48 -3.00
N SER A 126 10.43 3.22 -3.71
CA SER A 126 11.33 2.14 -3.35
C SER A 126 12.44 2.66 -2.45
N PRO A 127 12.63 2.12 -1.23
CA PRO A 127 13.76 2.47 -0.39
C PRO A 127 15.08 1.84 -0.85
N PHE A 128 15.02 0.99 -1.88
CA PHE A 128 16.17 0.26 -2.40
C PHE A 128 16.39 0.62 -3.87
N PRO A 129 17.21 1.64 -4.16
CA PRO A 129 17.62 1.96 -5.53
C PRO A 129 18.51 0.85 -6.09
N SER A 130 18.61 0.77 -7.41
CA SER A 130 19.71 0.04 -8.04
C SER A 130 21.05 0.71 -7.67
N TYR A 131 22.01 -0.05 -7.21
CA TYR A 131 23.34 0.47 -6.87
C TYR A 131 24.33 0.36 -8.02
N GLU A 132 23.94 -0.31 -9.11
CA GLU A 132 24.79 -0.57 -10.30
C GLU A 132 25.19 0.73 -11.01
N ASP A 133 24.28 1.71 -11.00
CA ASP A 133 24.50 3.00 -11.69
C ASP A 133 24.98 4.12 -10.77
N VAL A 134 25.32 3.81 -9.52
CA VAL A 134 25.85 4.80 -8.57
C VAL A 134 27.28 5.17 -8.97
N LYS A 135 27.53 6.46 -9.20
CA LYS A 135 28.88 6.95 -9.49
C LYS A 135 29.52 7.51 -8.23
N ILE A 136 30.78 7.16 -8.06
CA ILE A 136 31.63 7.55 -6.94
C ILE A 136 32.80 8.35 -7.49
N ARG A 137 33.22 9.40 -6.73
CA ARG A 137 34.44 10.14 -6.97
C ARG A 137 35.68 9.30 -6.69
#